data_427314aee6c63508a369883e286c2258
#
_entry.id   427314aee6c63508a369883e286c2258
#
_cell.length_a   1.000
_cell.length_b   1.000
_cell.length_c   1.000
_cell.angle_alpha   90.00
_cell.angle_beta   90.00
_cell.angle_gamma   90.00
#
_symmetry.space_group_name_H-M   'P 1'
#
loop_
_entity.id
_entity.type
_entity.pdbx_description
1 polymer ?
#
loop_
_entity_poly.entity_id
_entity_poly.type
_entity_poly.pdbx_seq_one_letter_code
_entity_poly.pdbx_strand_id
1 'polypeptide(L)'
;MPRQPRLYSGTGIYHVMLRGINRQNIFEDLEDHASMLMYMQQLIEQYDELGNRLPPLCTIYAYCLMSNHVHILLKVHEKEIGDTIKPLAVSYALYFNRKYSRTGHFFQDRFKSEPVNDITYFVTLLRYIHQNPLKAGIVQHVAMSLCYPNRLQPHTLG
;
A
#
# COMPACT_ATOMS: atom_id res chain seq x y z
N MET A 1 19.50 0.29 18.99
CA MET A 1 18.71 1.49 19.23
C MET A 1 17.25 1.13 19.46
N PRO A 2 16.61 1.68 20.49
CA PRO A 2 15.18 1.44 20.66
C PRO A 2 14.41 1.99 19.47
N ARG A 3 13.40 1.24 19.00
CA ARG A 3 12.54 1.66 17.89
C ARG A 3 11.73 2.89 18.30
N GLN A 4 11.75 3.91 17.45
CA GLN A 4 10.90 5.08 17.65
C GLN A 4 9.42 4.66 17.60
N PRO A 5 8.59 5.13 18.54
CA PRO A 5 7.15 4.90 18.47
C PRO A 5 6.57 5.55 17.22
N ARG A 6 5.47 4.97 16.70
CA ARG A 6 4.75 5.58 15.58
C ARG A 6 4.08 6.87 16.03
N LEU A 7 4.15 7.87 15.17
CA LEU A 7 3.36 9.08 15.35
C LEU A 7 1.91 8.81 14.92
N TYR A 8 0.97 9.29 15.69
CA TYR A 8 -0.45 9.14 15.39
C TYR A 8 -1.01 10.37 14.70
N SER A 9 -1.87 10.15 13.72
CA SER A 9 -2.56 11.22 13.00
C SER A 9 -3.83 11.63 13.73
N GLY A 10 -4.03 12.94 13.88
CA GLY A 10 -5.29 13.49 14.40
C GLY A 10 -6.47 13.36 13.42
N THR A 11 -6.18 13.17 12.12
CA THR A 11 -7.20 13.00 11.06
C THR A 11 -7.47 11.54 10.73
N GLY A 12 -6.63 10.62 11.20
CA GLY A 12 -6.62 9.21 10.78
C GLY A 12 -5.98 8.98 9.41
N ILE A 13 -5.47 10.02 8.75
CA ILE A 13 -4.83 9.92 7.44
C ILE A 13 -3.33 9.72 7.59
N TYR A 14 -2.79 8.78 6.83
CA TYR A 14 -1.37 8.41 6.84
C TYR A 14 -0.83 8.23 5.42
N HIS A 15 0.42 8.64 5.26
CA HIS A 15 1.25 8.20 4.14
C HIS A 15 2.05 6.98 4.58
N VAL A 16 1.80 5.85 3.94
CA VAL A 16 2.43 4.57 4.25
C VAL A 16 3.41 4.22 3.15
N MET A 17 4.58 3.71 3.54
CA MET A 17 5.58 3.19 2.61
C MET A 17 6.07 1.82 3.05
N LEU A 18 6.05 0.86 2.11
CA LEU A 18 6.64 -0.47 2.23
C LEU A 18 7.83 -0.55 1.27
N ARG A 19 8.98 -0.97 1.75
CA ARG A 19 10.21 -1.09 0.93
C ARG A 19 10.81 -2.48 1.06
N GLY A 20 11.26 -3.05 -0.06
CA GLY A 20 11.99 -4.33 -0.08
C GLY A 20 13.30 -4.25 0.68
N ILE A 21 13.66 -5.35 1.37
CA ILE A 21 14.94 -5.48 2.05
C ILE A 21 16.10 -5.28 1.07
N ASN A 22 17.16 -4.59 1.49
CA ASN A 22 18.30 -4.28 0.63
C ASN A 22 17.93 -3.62 -0.70
N ARG A 23 16.79 -2.89 -0.72
CA ARG A 23 16.24 -2.24 -1.93
C ARG A 23 15.92 -3.22 -3.06
N GLN A 24 15.71 -4.50 -2.75
CA GLN A 24 15.34 -5.49 -3.75
C GLN A 24 14.00 -5.14 -4.40
N ASN A 25 13.79 -5.63 -5.62
CA ASN A 25 12.49 -5.56 -6.26
C ASN A 25 11.45 -6.34 -5.46
N ILE A 26 10.28 -5.76 -5.32
CA ILE A 26 9.11 -6.40 -4.71
C ILE A 26 8.04 -6.75 -5.73
N PHE A 27 8.26 -6.38 -6.99
CA PHE A 27 7.43 -6.76 -8.12
C PHE A 27 8.35 -7.22 -9.26
N GLU A 28 8.19 -8.46 -9.72
CA GLU A 28 8.95 -9.00 -10.85
C GLU A 28 8.08 -9.12 -12.11
N ASP A 29 6.76 -9.30 -11.94
CA ASP A 29 5.82 -9.44 -13.03
C ASP A 29 4.44 -8.83 -12.72
N LEU A 30 3.52 -8.92 -13.68
CA LEU A 30 2.17 -8.39 -13.53
C LEU A 30 1.34 -9.13 -12.46
N GLU A 31 1.62 -10.41 -12.24
CA GLU A 31 0.94 -11.19 -11.20
C GLU A 31 1.27 -10.65 -9.81
N ASP A 32 2.50 -10.22 -9.60
CA ASP A 32 2.93 -9.61 -8.33
C ASP A 32 2.17 -8.30 -8.07
N HIS A 33 2.03 -7.45 -9.09
CA HIS A 33 1.23 -6.23 -8.99
C HIS A 33 -0.24 -6.54 -8.70
N ALA A 34 -0.81 -7.51 -9.41
CA ALA A 34 -2.19 -7.93 -9.20
C ALA A 34 -2.43 -8.47 -7.79
N SER A 35 -1.47 -9.25 -7.26
CA SER A 35 -1.53 -9.80 -5.91
C SER A 35 -1.48 -8.71 -4.85
N MET A 36 -0.61 -7.70 -5.01
CA MET A 36 -0.58 -6.56 -4.10
C MET A 36 -1.91 -5.82 -4.11
N LEU A 37 -2.47 -5.54 -5.29
CA LEU A 37 -3.77 -4.88 -5.42
C LEU A 37 -4.91 -5.71 -4.80
N MET A 38 -4.87 -7.02 -4.93
CA MET A 38 -5.85 -7.91 -4.30
C MET A 38 -5.78 -7.81 -2.77
N TYR A 39 -4.59 -7.83 -2.18
CA TYR A 39 -4.44 -7.67 -0.73
C TYR A 39 -4.84 -6.28 -0.25
N MET A 40 -4.58 -5.23 -1.04
CA MET A 40 -5.08 -3.89 -0.76
C MET A 40 -6.60 -3.84 -0.81
N GLN A 41 -7.22 -4.51 -1.79
CA GLN A 41 -8.67 -4.61 -1.91
C GLN A 41 -9.30 -5.24 -0.66
N GLN A 42 -8.66 -6.25 -0.09
CA GLN A 42 -9.12 -6.91 1.14
C GLN A 42 -9.15 -5.98 2.36
N LEU A 43 -8.42 -4.88 2.37
CA LEU A 43 -8.50 -3.86 3.42
C LEU A 43 -9.78 -3.01 3.30
N ILE A 44 -10.30 -2.88 2.09
CA ILE A 44 -11.48 -2.08 1.77
C ILE A 44 -12.74 -2.94 1.77
N GLU A 45 -12.64 -4.16 1.26
CA GLU A 45 -13.76 -5.09 1.13
C GLU A 45 -13.52 -6.29 2.03
N GLN A 46 -14.24 -6.32 3.14
CA GLN A 46 -14.20 -7.41 4.10
C GLN A 46 -15.55 -8.11 4.17
N TYR A 47 -15.50 -9.42 4.37
CA TYR A 47 -16.68 -10.26 4.53
C TYR A 47 -16.47 -11.19 5.71
N ASP A 48 -17.55 -11.50 6.44
CA ASP A 48 -17.54 -12.51 7.49
C ASP A 48 -17.63 -13.92 6.88
N GLU A 49 -17.60 -14.94 7.74
CA GLU A 49 -17.69 -16.35 7.33
C GLU A 49 -19.02 -16.71 6.64
N LEU A 50 -20.06 -15.90 6.86
CA LEU A 50 -21.36 -16.05 6.24
C LEU A 50 -21.52 -15.28 4.94
N GLY A 51 -20.48 -14.54 4.52
CA GLY A 51 -20.50 -13.73 3.31
C GLY A 51 -21.14 -12.34 3.49
N ASN A 52 -21.42 -11.90 4.71
CA ASN A 52 -21.91 -10.55 4.97
C ASN A 52 -20.76 -9.55 4.89
N ARG A 53 -21.03 -8.41 4.28
CA ARG A 53 -20.03 -7.34 4.17
C ARG A 53 -19.76 -6.71 5.54
N LEU A 54 -18.49 -6.67 5.90
CA LEU A 54 -18.01 -5.98 7.09
C LEU A 54 -17.56 -4.55 6.76
N PRO A 55 -17.49 -3.65 7.76
CA PRO A 55 -16.93 -2.32 7.56
C PRO A 55 -15.50 -2.37 7.02
N PRO A 56 -15.11 -1.47 6.10
CA PRO A 56 -13.74 -1.41 5.60
C PRO A 56 -12.77 -1.03 6.72
N LEU A 57 -11.55 -1.57 6.68
CA LEU A 57 -10.49 -1.20 7.62
C LEU A 57 -9.94 0.21 7.34
N CYS A 58 -9.96 0.64 6.10
CA CYS A 58 -9.47 1.95 5.68
C CYS A 58 -10.12 2.42 4.40
N THR A 59 -9.91 3.70 4.09
CA THR A 59 -10.18 4.29 2.79
C THR A 59 -8.83 4.59 2.13
N ILE A 60 -8.60 4.09 0.92
CA ILE A 60 -7.38 4.37 0.16
C ILE A 60 -7.65 5.51 -0.80
N TYR A 61 -6.90 6.60 -0.68
CA TYR A 61 -7.02 7.78 -1.53
C TYR A 61 -6.14 7.70 -2.76
N ALA A 62 -4.94 7.17 -2.61
CA ALA A 62 -3.99 7.01 -3.70
C ALA A 62 -2.96 5.95 -3.34
N TYR A 63 -2.37 5.34 -4.36
CA TYR A 63 -1.25 4.42 -4.19
C TYR A 63 -0.34 4.46 -5.42
N CYS A 64 0.90 4.04 -5.22
CA CYS A 64 1.87 3.86 -6.29
C CYS A 64 2.71 2.62 -6.04
N LEU A 65 2.73 1.71 -7.02
CA LEU A 65 3.52 0.48 -6.98
C LEU A 65 4.82 0.72 -7.77
N MET A 66 5.90 0.97 -7.06
CA MET A 66 7.24 1.10 -7.64
C MET A 66 7.97 -0.24 -7.60
N SER A 67 9.05 -0.39 -8.36
CA SER A 67 9.77 -1.67 -8.46
C SER A 67 10.20 -2.24 -7.10
N ASN A 68 10.61 -1.41 -6.16
CA ASN A 68 11.17 -1.83 -4.87
C ASN A 68 10.44 -1.25 -3.65
N HIS A 69 9.36 -0.53 -3.85
CA HIS A 69 8.56 0.05 -2.76
C HIS A 69 7.14 0.39 -3.19
N VAL A 70 6.28 0.57 -2.21
CA VAL A 70 4.88 0.97 -2.39
C VAL A 70 4.60 2.20 -1.56
N HIS A 71 3.91 3.18 -2.13
CA HIS A 71 3.31 4.30 -1.42
C HIS A 71 1.80 4.13 -1.36
N ILE A 72 1.22 4.34 -0.19
CA ILE A 72 -0.23 4.33 0.01
C ILE A 72 -0.62 5.55 0.84
N LEU A 73 -1.56 6.32 0.34
CA LEU A 73 -2.21 7.40 1.09
C LEU A 73 -3.60 6.93 1.49
N LEU A 74 -3.82 6.77 2.79
CA LEU A 74 -5.04 6.16 3.30
C LEU A 74 -5.53 6.82 4.59
N LYS A 75 -6.81 6.60 4.89
CA LYS A 75 -7.42 6.94 6.17
C LYS A 75 -7.84 5.65 6.88
N VAL A 76 -7.37 5.46 8.11
CA VAL A 76 -7.84 4.37 8.97
C VAL A 76 -9.23 4.68 9.53
N HIS A 77 -9.98 3.63 9.84
CA HIS A 77 -11.30 3.75 10.46
C HIS A 77 -11.23 3.37 11.95
N GLU A 78 -11.60 2.15 12.32
CA GLU A 78 -11.67 1.74 13.72
C GLU A 78 -10.33 1.29 14.29
N LYS A 79 -9.49 0.65 13.44
CA LYS A 79 -8.21 0.09 13.87
C LYS A 79 -7.08 1.10 13.69
N GLU A 80 -6.03 0.94 14.50
CA GLU A 80 -4.79 1.70 14.33
C GLU A 80 -4.07 1.35 13.02
N ILE A 81 -3.20 2.24 12.58
CA ILE A 81 -2.45 2.07 11.32
C ILE A 81 -1.62 0.78 11.31
N GLY A 82 -1.03 0.39 12.45
CA GLY A 82 -0.25 -0.84 12.58
C GLY A 82 -1.08 -2.07 12.29
N ASP A 83 -2.24 -2.17 12.90
CA ASP A 83 -3.16 -3.30 12.74
C ASP A 83 -3.84 -3.32 11.37
N THR A 84 -3.98 -2.15 10.75
CA THR A 84 -4.55 -2.03 9.41
C THR A 84 -3.58 -2.53 8.33
N ILE A 85 -2.30 -2.15 8.40
CA ILE A 85 -1.32 -2.46 7.34
C ILE A 85 -0.62 -3.81 7.54
N LYS A 86 -0.49 -4.28 8.77
CA LYS A 86 0.19 -5.55 9.05
C LYS A 86 -0.34 -6.74 8.22
N PRO A 87 -1.65 -6.96 8.09
CA PRO A 87 -2.16 -8.06 7.26
C PRO A 87 -1.71 -7.96 5.80
N LEU A 88 -1.72 -6.76 5.23
CA LEU A 88 -1.25 -6.51 3.86
C LEU A 88 0.22 -6.90 3.70
N ALA A 89 1.08 -6.39 4.58
CA ALA A 89 2.52 -6.63 4.53
C ALA A 89 2.86 -8.11 4.71
N VAL A 90 2.24 -8.78 5.67
CA VAL A 90 2.45 -10.22 5.94
C VAL A 90 1.96 -11.07 4.78
N SER A 91 0.76 -10.81 4.26
CA SER A 91 0.18 -11.59 3.17
C SER A 91 1.01 -11.49 1.90
N TYR A 92 1.44 -10.29 1.55
CA TYR A 92 2.28 -10.10 0.36
C TYR A 92 3.67 -10.72 0.52
N ALA A 93 4.30 -10.57 1.68
CA ALA A 93 5.60 -11.20 1.97
C ALA A 93 5.53 -12.74 1.86
N LEU A 94 4.49 -13.36 2.39
CA LEU A 94 4.27 -14.79 2.28
C LEU A 94 4.03 -15.22 0.81
N TYR A 95 3.22 -14.48 0.09
CA TYR A 95 2.98 -14.72 -1.34
C TYR A 95 4.29 -14.69 -2.13
N PHE A 96 5.07 -13.63 -2.00
CA PHE A 96 6.31 -13.44 -2.74
C PHE A 96 7.35 -14.49 -2.39
N ASN A 97 7.55 -14.75 -1.08
CA ASN A 97 8.50 -15.78 -0.63
C ASN A 97 8.12 -17.16 -1.13
N ARG A 98 6.84 -17.49 -1.17
CA ARG A 98 6.37 -18.78 -1.71
C ARG A 98 6.59 -18.86 -3.22
N LYS A 99 6.21 -17.82 -3.96
CA LYS A 99 6.34 -17.80 -5.43
C LYS A 99 7.80 -17.93 -5.88
N TYR A 100 8.70 -17.20 -5.21
CA TYR A 100 10.12 -17.13 -5.62
C TYR A 100 11.04 -18.01 -4.77
N SER A 101 10.50 -18.94 -4.00
CA SER A 101 11.25 -19.88 -3.14
C SER A 101 12.25 -19.16 -2.22
N ARG A 102 11.83 -18.04 -1.61
CA ARG A 102 12.62 -17.24 -0.69
C ARG A 102 12.28 -17.54 0.76
N THR A 103 13.25 -17.33 1.62
CA THR A 103 13.10 -17.39 3.08
C THR A 103 13.56 -16.07 3.73
N GLY A 104 13.07 -15.81 4.94
CA GLY A 104 13.48 -14.65 5.72
C GLY A 104 12.67 -13.39 5.44
N HIS A 105 13.18 -12.27 5.92
CA HIS A 105 12.51 -10.97 5.80
C HIS A 105 12.41 -10.54 4.35
N PHE A 106 11.23 -10.04 3.98
CA PHE A 106 10.95 -9.51 2.67
C PHE A 106 11.00 -7.99 2.63
N PHE A 107 10.36 -7.33 3.58
CA PHE A 107 10.44 -5.89 3.73
C PHE A 107 11.58 -5.49 4.65
N GLN A 108 12.21 -4.33 4.37
CA GLN A 108 13.41 -3.86 5.04
C GLN A 108 13.23 -3.66 6.55
N ASP A 109 12.07 -3.24 6.97
CA ASP A 109 11.72 -2.99 8.36
C ASP A 109 10.19 -3.01 8.47
N ARG A 110 9.67 -2.58 9.61
CA ARG A 110 8.26 -2.23 9.66
C ARG A 110 7.99 -1.15 8.62
N PHE A 111 6.79 -1.17 8.03
CA PHE A 111 6.39 -0.09 7.13
C PHE A 111 6.53 1.28 7.83
N LYS A 112 6.86 2.28 7.06
CA LYS A 112 6.85 3.67 7.51
C LYS A 112 5.44 4.23 7.40
N SER A 113 5.02 5.00 8.39
CA SER A 113 3.75 5.73 8.37
C SER A 113 3.97 7.15 8.86
N GLU A 114 3.60 8.12 8.03
CA GLU A 114 3.67 9.54 8.34
C GLU A 114 2.26 10.09 8.51
N PRO A 115 1.93 10.74 9.65
CA PRO A 115 0.64 11.37 9.83
C PRO A 115 0.43 12.51 8.82
N VAL A 116 -0.79 12.63 8.30
CA VAL A 116 -1.20 13.70 7.39
C VAL A 116 -2.29 14.51 8.08
N ASN A 117 -1.92 15.65 8.67
CA ASN A 117 -2.80 16.42 9.55
C ASN A 117 -3.39 17.68 8.91
N ASP A 118 -2.97 18.04 7.70
CA ASP A 118 -3.49 19.22 7.00
C ASP A 118 -3.73 18.96 5.51
N ILE A 119 -4.62 19.76 4.93
CA ILE A 119 -5.04 19.61 3.53
C ILE A 119 -3.92 19.93 2.54
N THR A 120 -3.07 20.88 2.86
CA THR A 120 -1.95 21.26 1.97
C THR A 120 -0.97 20.11 1.83
N TYR A 121 -0.62 19.46 2.93
CA TYR A 121 0.24 18.28 2.91
C TYR A 121 -0.42 17.10 2.20
N PHE A 122 -1.72 16.88 2.42
CA PHE A 122 -2.50 15.86 1.73
C PHE A 122 -2.44 16.03 0.20
N VAL A 123 -2.71 17.23 -0.30
CA VAL A 123 -2.66 17.52 -1.75
C VAL A 123 -1.24 17.37 -2.30
N THR A 124 -0.24 17.78 -1.54
CA THR A 124 1.18 17.62 -1.91
C THR A 124 1.55 16.14 -2.05
N LEU A 125 1.15 15.31 -1.10
CA LEU A 125 1.38 13.86 -1.15
C LEU A 125 0.62 13.19 -2.29
N LEU A 126 -0.61 13.59 -2.52
CA LEU A 126 -1.42 13.08 -3.63
C LEU A 126 -0.69 13.31 -4.96
N ARG A 127 -0.20 14.52 -5.17
CA ARG A 127 0.59 14.88 -6.35
C ARG A 127 1.90 14.10 -6.42
N TYR A 128 2.61 14.00 -5.32
CA TYR A 128 3.87 13.26 -5.22
C TYR A 128 3.69 11.79 -5.60
N ILE A 129 2.68 11.12 -5.06
CA ILE A 129 2.40 9.71 -5.35
C ILE A 129 2.10 9.52 -6.84
N HIS A 130 1.29 10.39 -7.43
CA HIS A 130 0.96 10.32 -8.86
C HIS A 130 2.14 10.59 -9.78
N GLN A 131 3.08 11.44 -9.37
CA GLN A 131 4.26 11.78 -10.17
C GLN A 131 5.42 10.80 -10.00
N ASN A 132 5.38 9.97 -8.96
CA ASN A 132 6.51 9.10 -8.59
C ASN A 132 6.93 8.13 -9.72
N PRO A 133 6.02 7.40 -10.38
CA PRO A 133 6.40 6.53 -11.49
C PRO A 133 6.94 7.30 -12.70
N LEU A 134 6.46 8.51 -12.94
CA LEU A 134 6.93 9.37 -14.02
C LEU A 134 8.37 9.82 -13.78
N LYS A 135 8.69 10.27 -12.55
CA LYS A 135 10.04 10.68 -12.15
C LYS A 135 11.04 9.53 -12.19
N ALA A 136 10.60 8.32 -11.90
CA ALA A 136 11.42 7.12 -11.96
C ALA A 136 11.63 6.58 -13.40
N GLY A 137 11.00 7.20 -14.42
CA GLY A 137 11.09 6.76 -15.81
C GLY A 137 10.35 5.45 -16.11
N ILE A 138 9.52 4.97 -15.18
CA ILE A 138 8.75 3.73 -15.34
C ILE A 138 7.61 3.92 -16.34
N VAL A 139 7.01 5.12 -16.35
CA VAL A 139 5.94 5.51 -17.28
C VAL A 139 6.25 6.87 -17.89
N GLN A 140 5.77 7.10 -19.10
CA GLN A 140 6.01 8.37 -19.83
C GLN A 140 4.94 9.44 -19.56
N HIS A 141 3.75 9.00 -19.14
CA HIS A 141 2.61 9.88 -18.86
C HIS A 141 1.89 9.48 -17.56
N VAL A 142 1.36 10.47 -16.87
CA VAL A 142 0.58 10.24 -15.63
C VAL A 142 -0.58 9.29 -15.85
N ALA A 143 -1.22 9.30 -17.03
CA ALA A 143 -2.30 8.39 -17.38
C ALA A 143 -1.88 6.91 -17.43
N MET A 144 -0.58 6.64 -17.62
CA MET A 144 -0.01 5.29 -17.63
C MET A 144 0.53 4.87 -16.27
N SER A 145 0.43 5.75 -15.27
CA SER A 145 0.90 5.49 -13.92
C SER A 145 0.10 4.38 -13.26
N LEU A 146 0.79 3.51 -12.53
CA LEU A 146 0.17 2.53 -11.61
C LEU A 146 -0.32 3.19 -10.32
N CYS A 147 -0.46 4.51 -10.31
CA CYS A 147 -1.00 5.30 -9.24
C CYS A 147 -2.44 5.67 -9.60
N TYR A 148 -3.39 5.16 -8.83
CA TYR A 148 -4.80 5.46 -9.04
C TYR A 148 -5.39 6.19 -7.83
N PRO A 149 -6.13 7.29 -8.06
CA PRO A 149 -7.01 7.81 -7.02
C PRO A 149 -8.29 6.94 -6.97
N ASN A 150 -8.63 6.47 -5.82
CA ASN A 150 -9.98 6.06 -5.41
C ASN A 150 -10.68 4.87 -6.07
N ARG A 151 -10.10 4.08 -6.94
CA ARG A 151 -10.80 2.88 -7.41
C ARG A 151 -9.86 1.71 -7.59
N LEU A 152 -9.75 0.92 -6.54
CA LEU A 152 -9.48 -0.50 -6.70
C LEU A 152 -10.76 -1.12 -7.30
N GLN A 153 -11.00 -0.91 -8.58
CA GLN A 153 -12.07 -1.64 -9.26
C GLN A 153 -11.55 -3.03 -9.59
N PRO A 154 -12.31 -4.09 -9.28
CA PRO A 154 -12.03 -5.36 -9.89
C PRO A 154 -12.15 -5.16 -11.40
N HIS A 155 -11.04 -5.25 -12.11
CA HIS A 155 -11.11 -5.46 -13.53
C HIS A 155 -11.82 -6.80 -13.72
N THR A 156 -13.09 -6.76 -14.05
CA THR A 156 -13.73 -7.88 -14.74
C THR A 156 -12.91 -8.08 -16.00
N LEU A 157 -12.01 -9.05 -15.94
CA LEU A 157 -11.44 -9.63 -17.12
C LEU A 157 -12.62 -10.26 -17.88
N GLY A 158 -13.17 -9.52 -18.80
CA GLY A 158 -14.00 -10.04 -19.86
C GLY A 158 -13.16 -10.82 -20.85
#